data_1b1ca56559d41f35999217bc5f1c5606
#
_entry.id   1b1ca56559d41f35999217bc5f1c5606
#
_cell.length_a   1.000
_cell.length_b   1.000
_cell.length_c   1.000
_cell.angle_alpha   90.00
_cell.angle_beta   90.00
_cell.angle_gamma   90.00
#
_symmetry.space_group_name_H-M   'P 1'
#
loop_
_entity.id
_entity.type
_entity.pdbx_description
1 polymer ?
#
loop_
_entity_poly.entity_id
_entity_poly.type
_entity_poly.pdbx_seq_one_letter_code
_entity_poly.pdbx_strand_id
1 'polypeptide(L)'
;MANKQIEKMLQGLNILVVDDNAYMRRLTRTMLTNLGGRSVLEASDGLAALESIRTADPDVMLLDWDMPVLNGIEVLRIVRSPGVFPRPNLPVIMLMARAQRAHVNEALRAGANEFLLKPTSPKALCDRLISIVFKPRPMVTLGTYYVPQPRRLSAPREAVLRE
;
A
#
# COMPACT_ATOMS: atom_id res chain seq x y z
N MET A 1 4.22 25.10 5.62
CA MET A 1 4.46 24.46 6.93
C MET A 1 4.09 22.99 6.87
N ALA A 2 2.83 22.65 6.63
CA ALA A 2 2.43 21.25 6.46
C ALA A 2 3.22 20.57 5.32
N ASN A 3 3.49 21.29 4.25
CA ASN A 3 4.23 20.76 3.11
C ASN A 3 5.66 20.35 3.44
N LYS A 4 6.32 21.10 4.33
CA LYS A 4 7.69 20.77 4.73
C LYS A 4 7.76 19.52 5.58
N GLN A 5 6.77 19.29 6.45
CA GLN A 5 6.71 18.07 7.25
C GLN A 5 6.46 16.85 6.39
N ILE A 6 5.56 16.97 5.42
CA ILE A 6 5.25 15.91 4.48
C ILE A 6 6.47 15.61 3.61
N GLU A 7 7.09 16.64 3.09
CA GLU A 7 8.31 16.53 2.29
C GLU A 7 9.41 15.82 3.07
N LYS A 8 9.63 16.23 4.31
CA LYS A 8 10.62 15.61 5.18
C LYS A 8 10.30 14.15 5.47
N MET A 9 9.02 13.83 5.69
CA MET A 9 8.57 12.46 5.86
C MET A 9 8.91 11.61 4.63
N LEU A 10 8.54 12.10 3.45
CA LEU A 10 8.75 11.36 2.20
C LEU A 10 10.23 11.21 1.86
N GLN A 11 11.06 12.19 2.21
CA GLN A 11 12.51 12.10 2.01
C GLN A 11 13.14 10.94 2.77
N GLY A 12 12.56 10.57 3.91
CA GLY A 12 13.05 9.48 4.72
C GLY A 12 12.50 8.11 4.36
N LEU A 13 11.57 8.04 3.41
CA LEU A 13 10.93 6.77 3.05
C LEU A 13 11.55 6.15 1.81
N ASN A 14 11.71 4.83 1.85
CA ASN A 14 12.03 4.02 0.70
C ASN A 14 10.73 3.39 0.20
N ILE A 15 10.22 3.86 -0.93
CA ILE A 15 8.90 3.51 -1.44
C ILE A 15 9.03 2.60 -2.66
N LEU A 16 8.35 1.46 -2.62
CA LEU A 16 8.31 0.52 -3.74
C LEU A 16 6.99 0.70 -4.49
N VAL A 17 7.06 0.97 -5.79
CA VAL A 17 5.89 1.09 -6.66
C VAL A 17 5.83 -0.12 -7.57
N VAL A 18 4.74 -0.87 -7.48
CA VAL A 18 4.53 -2.10 -8.26
C VAL A 18 3.33 -1.91 -9.19
N ASP A 19 3.59 -1.91 -10.48
CA ASP A 19 2.56 -1.77 -11.51
C ASP A 19 3.12 -2.36 -12.80
N ASP A 20 2.36 -3.22 -13.47
CA ASP A 20 2.79 -3.81 -14.73
C ASP A 20 2.71 -2.83 -15.90
N ASN A 21 1.92 -1.76 -15.77
CA ASN A 21 1.84 -0.71 -16.77
C ASN A 21 2.95 0.32 -16.53
N ALA A 22 3.91 0.37 -17.44
CA ALA A 22 5.07 1.25 -17.31
C ALA A 22 4.70 2.73 -17.23
N TYR A 23 3.67 3.14 -17.97
CA TYR A 23 3.21 4.53 -17.95
C TYR A 23 2.63 4.90 -16.57
N MET A 24 1.74 4.06 -16.05
CA MET A 24 1.12 4.29 -14.74
C MET A 24 2.15 4.24 -13.63
N ARG A 25 3.09 3.31 -13.70
CA ARG A 25 4.17 3.18 -12.71
C ARG A 25 5.03 4.46 -12.68
N ARG A 26 5.36 4.96 -13.85
CA ARG A 26 6.15 6.19 -14.00
C ARG A 26 5.38 7.42 -13.49
N LEU A 27 4.07 7.46 -13.75
CA LEU A 27 3.21 8.53 -13.28
C LEU A 27 3.17 8.56 -11.76
N THR A 28 2.99 7.42 -11.12
CA THR A 28 3.00 7.30 -9.66
C THR A 28 4.34 7.72 -9.09
N ARG A 29 5.44 7.29 -9.70
CA ARG A 29 6.78 7.70 -9.30
C ARG A 29 6.94 9.22 -9.38
N THR A 30 6.48 9.83 -10.46
CA THR A 30 6.55 11.28 -10.65
C THR A 30 5.78 12.01 -9.55
N MET A 31 4.59 11.54 -9.21
CA MET A 31 3.81 12.13 -8.12
C MET A 31 4.57 12.07 -6.80
N LEU A 32 5.16 10.92 -6.48
CA LEU A 32 5.93 10.75 -5.24
C LEU A 32 7.14 11.68 -5.21
N THR A 33 7.85 11.78 -6.32
CA THR A 33 9.02 12.64 -6.43
C THR A 33 8.62 14.12 -6.25
N ASN A 34 7.53 14.54 -6.87
CA ASN A 34 7.03 15.91 -6.74
C ASN A 34 6.57 16.24 -5.33
N LEU A 35 6.11 15.24 -4.57
CA LEU A 35 5.72 15.42 -3.17
C LEU A 35 6.93 15.45 -2.22
N GLY A 36 8.12 15.10 -2.70
CA GLY A 36 9.35 15.12 -1.91
C GLY A 36 10.05 13.78 -1.78
N GLY A 37 9.54 12.72 -2.39
CA GLY A 37 10.17 11.39 -2.33
C GLY A 37 11.53 11.37 -3.01
N ARG A 38 12.52 10.81 -2.33
CA ARG A 38 13.89 10.68 -2.86
C ARG A 38 14.24 9.27 -3.27
N SER A 39 13.66 8.29 -2.62
CA SER A 39 13.95 6.89 -2.87
C SER A 39 12.68 6.19 -3.31
N VAL A 40 12.49 6.08 -4.61
CA VAL A 40 11.36 5.39 -5.21
C VAL A 40 11.89 4.24 -6.06
N LEU A 41 11.54 3.03 -5.65
CA LEU A 41 11.88 1.81 -6.37
C LEU A 41 10.71 1.39 -7.23
N GLU A 42 10.98 0.72 -8.32
CA GLU A 42 9.94 0.25 -9.24
C GLU A 42 10.05 -1.25 -9.46
N ALA A 43 8.91 -1.91 -9.55
CA ALA A 43 8.81 -3.31 -9.94
C ALA A 43 7.68 -3.44 -10.96
N SER A 44 7.91 -4.21 -12.02
CA SER A 44 6.97 -4.35 -13.12
C SER A 44 6.05 -5.57 -13.02
N ASP A 45 6.26 -6.42 -12.02
CA ASP A 45 5.42 -7.60 -11.78
C ASP A 45 5.55 -8.06 -10.33
N GLY A 46 4.75 -9.06 -9.97
CA GLY A 46 4.71 -9.57 -8.60
C GLY A 46 6.01 -10.22 -8.14
N LEU A 47 6.68 -10.95 -9.02
CA LEU A 47 7.94 -11.60 -8.67
C LEU A 47 9.04 -10.58 -8.43
N ALA A 48 9.12 -9.56 -9.28
CA ALA A 48 10.06 -8.47 -9.12
C ALA A 48 9.79 -7.70 -7.82
N ALA A 49 8.51 -7.54 -7.46
CA ALA A 49 8.13 -6.90 -6.20
C ALA A 49 8.64 -7.70 -4.99
N LEU A 50 8.43 -9.00 -4.99
CA LEU A 50 8.89 -9.85 -3.89
C LEU A 50 10.42 -9.81 -3.75
N GLU A 51 11.13 -9.80 -4.86
CA GLU A 51 12.58 -9.68 -4.85
C GLU A 51 13.04 -8.33 -4.31
N SER A 52 12.38 -7.24 -4.72
CA SER A 52 12.69 -5.90 -4.23
C SER A 52 12.46 -5.76 -2.73
N ILE A 53 11.43 -6.41 -2.20
CA ILE A 53 11.19 -6.40 -0.76
C ILE A 53 12.35 -7.05 0.00
N ARG A 54 12.88 -8.14 -0.53
CA ARG A 54 13.99 -8.85 0.10
C ARG A 54 15.30 -8.08 0.04
N THR A 55 15.58 -7.45 -1.09
CA THR A 55 16.90 -6.86 -1.34
C THR A 55 16.99 -5.39 -0.97
N ALA A 56 15.91 -4.66 -1.08
CA ALA A 56 15.91 -3.22 -0.87
C ALA A 56 15.19 -2.78 0.42
N ASP A 57 14.47 -3.67 1.06
CA ASP A 57 13.80 -3.43 2.35
C ASP A 57 12.99 -2.12 2.36
N PRO A 58 11.96 -2.00 1.51
CA PRO A 58 11.18 -0.77 1.43
C PRO A 58 10.36 -0.53 2.71
N ASP A 59 10.05 0.73 2.96
CA ASP A 59 9.22 1.14 4.10
C ASP A 59 7.74 1.04 3.82
N VAL A 60 7.36 1.14 2.54
CA VAL A 60 5.97 1.03 2.10
C VAL A 60 5.95 0.57 0.65
N MET A 61 4.92 -0.19 0.31
CA MET A 61 4.69 -0.68 -1.06
C MET A 61 3.36 -0.17 -1.58
N LEU A 62 3.38 0.43 -2.77
CA LEU A 62 2.19 0.73 -3.56
C LEU A 62 2.03 -0.42 -4.54
N LEU A 63 0.93 -1.15 -4.44
CA LEU A 63 0.76 -2.42 -5.14
C LEU A 63 -0.49 -2.42 -6.00
N ASP A 64 -0.30 -2.51 -7.31
CA ASP A 64 -1.41 -2.64 -8.25
C ASP A 64 -2.08 -3.99 -8.08
N TRP A 65 -3.41 -4.01 -8.12
CA TRP A 65 -4.18 -5.24 -8.02
C TRP A 65 -4.08 -6.07 -9.31
N ASP A 66 -4.33 -5.43 -10.44
CA ASP A 66 -4.45 -6.14 -11.72
C ASP A 66 -3.10 -6.29 -12.41
N MET A 67 -2.49 -7.44 -12.20
CA MET A 67 -1.22 -7.78 -12.84
C MET A 67 -1.28 -9.23 -13.32
N PRO A 68 -0.62 -9.56 -14.45
CA PRO A 68 -0.59 -10.94 -14.93
C PRO A 68 0.30 -11.81 -14.05
N VAL A 69 0.06 -13.11 -14.06
CA VAL A 69 0.79 -14.17 -13.36
C VAL A 69 0.52 -14.13 -11.86
N LEU A 70 1.02 -13.11 -11.15
CA LEU A 70 0.71 -12.85 -9.75
C LEU A 70 0.00 -11.50 -9.66
N ASN A 71 -1.26 -11.50 -9.28
CA ASN A 71 -1.97 -10.24 -9.03
C ASN A 71 -1.62 -9.70 -7.65
N GLY A 72 -2.10 -8.47 -7.36
CA GLY A 72 -1.77 -7.80 -6.11
C GLY A 72 -2.21 -8.56 -4.86
N ILE A 73 -3.37 -9.21 -4.92
CA ILE A 73 -3.87 -10.01 -3.78
C ILE A 73 -2.94 -11.20 -3.51
N GLU A 74 -2.48 -11.86 -4.55
CA GLU A 74 -1.57 -13.00 -4.42
C GLU A 74 -0.23 -12.58 -3.83
N VAL A 75 0.32 -11.45 -4.32
CA VAL A 75 1.55 -10.88 -3.77
C VAL A 75 1.36 -10.56 -2.29
N LEU A 76 0.26 -9.91 -1.96
CA LEU A 76 -0.03 -9.50 -0.59
C LEU A 76 -0.16 -10.71 0.35
N ARG A 77 -0.80 -11.77 -0.08
CA ARG A 77 -0.91 -13.00 0.73
C ARG A 77 0.46 -13.61 1.02
N ILE A 78 1.37 -13.59 0.05
CA ILE A 78 2.73 -14.07 0.26
C ILE A 78 3.45 -13.19 1.28
N VAL A 79 3.37 -11.87 1.11
CA VAL A 79 4.02 -10.91 2.02
C VAL A 79 3.50 -11.08 3.45
N ARG A 80 2.20 -11.32 3.62
CA ARG A 80 1.55 -11.41 4.93
C ARG A 80 1.69 -12.77 5.63
N SER A 81 2.44 -13.70 5.03
CA SER A 81 2.61 -15.04 5.60
C SER A 81 3.86 -15.10 6.49
N PRO A 82 3.73 -15.04 7.82
CA PRO A 82 4.88 -15.11 8.73
C PRO A 82 5.58 -16.46 8.58
N GLY A 83 6.90 -16.44 8.61
CA GLY A 83 7.69 -17.65 8.45
C GLY A 83 7.88 -18.08 6.99
N VAL A 84 7.13 -17.51 6.06
CA VAL A 84 7.27 -17.74 4.62
C VAL A 84 8.00 -16.57 3.98
N PHE A 85 7.66 -15.36 4.41
CA PHE A 85 8.26 -14.16 3.85
C PHE A 85 8.82 -13.27 4.98
N PRO A 86 9.95 -12.55 4.74
CA PRO A 86 10.66 -11.86 5.82
C PRO A 86 9.99 -10.59 6.34
N ARG A 87 9.05 -10.03 5.62
CA ARG A 87 8.42 -8.76 6.00
C ARG A 87 6.90 -8.84 6.03
N PRO A 88 6.31 -9.68 6.92
CA PRO A 88 4.85 -9.83 6.94
C PRO A 88 4.09 -8.57 7.37
N ASN A 89 4.76 -7.62 8.00
CA ASN A 89 4.17 -6.36 8.48
C ASN A 89 4.46 -5.17 7.57
N LEU A 90 4.98 -5.39 6.37
CA LEU A 90 5.25 -4.30 5.42
C LEU A 90 3.98 -3.51 5.15
N PRO A 91 3.98 -2.17 5.33
CA PRO A 91 2.83 -1.36 4.97
C PRO A 91 2.55 -1.41 3.47
N VAL A 92 1.29 -1.67 3.11
CA VAL A 92 0.88 -1.80 1.72
C VAL A 92 -0.34 -0.95 1.42
N ILE A 93 -0.24 -0.14 0.38
CA ILE A 93 -1.36 0.59 -0.21
C ILE A 93 -1.73 -0.13 -1.51
N MET A 94 -2.94 -0.67 -1.57
CA MET A 94 -3.44 -1.34 -2.78
C MET A 94 -3.98 -0.31 -3.77
N LEU A 95 -3.55 -0.38 -5.01
CA LEU A 95 -4.05 0.45 -6.10
C LEU A 95 -5.08 -0.34 -6.91
N MET A 96 -6.27 0.21 -7.08
CA MET A 96 -7.42 -0.50 -7.64
C MET A 96 -8.09 0.33 -8.72
N ALA A 97 -8.53 -0.33 -9.79
CA ALA A 97 -9.27 0.33 -10.86
C ALA A 97 -10.74 0.55 -10.49
N ARG A 98 -11.26 -0.22 -9.54
CA ARG A 98 -12.67 -0.18 -9.16
C ARG A 98 -12.84 -0.17 -7.65
N ALA A 99 -13.77 0.66 -7.17
CA ALA A 99 -14.08 0.79 -5.75
C ALA A 99 -15.35 0.05 -5.35
N GLN A 100 -15.53 -1.17 -5.83
CA GLN A 100 -16.64 -1.97 -5.35
C GLN A 100 -16.33 -2.47 -3.94
N ARG A 101 -17.35 -2.47 -3.08
CA ARG A 101 -17.20 -2.89 -1.69
C ARG A 101 -16.55 -4.27 -1.56
N ALA A 102 -16.93 -5.21 -2.42
CA ALA A 102 -16.38 -6.56 -2.41
C ALA A 102 -14.86 -6.53 -2.64
N HIS A 103 -14.38 -5.69 -3.55
CA HIS A 103 -12.96 -5.57 -3.84
C HIS A 103 -12.20 -4.91 -2.69
N VAL A 104 -12.77 -3.85 -2.11
CA VAL A 104 -12.18 -3.19 -0.94
C VAL A 104 -12.06 -4.17 0.22
N ASN A 105 -13.13 -4.91 0.49
CA ASN A 105 -13.13 -5.91 1.56
C ASN A 105 -12.12 -7.01 1.31
N GLU A 106 -11.97 -7.46 0.07
CA GLU A 106 -10.97 -8.47 -0.28
C GLU A 106 -9.55 -7.96 -0.04
N ALA A 107 -9.26 -6.72 -0.44
CA ALA A 107 -7.96 -6.11 -0.19
C ALA A 107 -7.65 -6.01 1.31
N LEU A 108 -8.62 -5.57 2.10
CA LEU A 108 -8.44 -5.44 3.55
C LEU A 108 -8.26 -6.81 4.20
N ARG A 109 -9.01 -7.81 3.79
CA ARG A 109 -8.87 -9.18 4.31
C ARG A 109 -7.54 -9.81 3.94
N ALA A 110 -7.01 -9.46 2.76
CA ALA A 110 -5.71 -9.93 2.33
C ALA A 110 -4.57 -9.23 3.08
N GLY A 111 -4.88 -8.15 3.80
CA GLY A 111 -3.92 -7.47 4.65
C GLY A 111 -3.42 -6.13 4.14
N ALA A 112 -4.13 -5.49 3.20
CA ALA A 112 -3.80 -4.13 2.77
C ALA A 112 -4.04 -3.15 3.91
N ASN A 113 -3.11 -2.20 4.10
CA ASN A 113 -3.25 -1.15 5.11
C ASN A 113 -4.20 -0.05 4.63
N GLU A 114 -4.09 0.30 3.36
CA GLU A 114 -4.89 1.33 2.71
C GLU A 114 -5.17 0.91 1.28
N PHE A 115 -6.08 1.59 0.64
CA PHE A 115 -6.33 1.41 -0.78
C PHE A 115 -6.56 2.76 -1.46
N LEU A 116 -6.30 2.82 -2.77
CA LEU A 116 -6.52 3.99 -3.60
C LEU A 116 -7.09 3.56 -4.93
N LEU A 117 -7.94 4.41 -5.50
CA LEU A 117 -8.46 4.21 -6.84
C LEU A 117 -7.50 4.78 -7.87
N LYS A 118 -7.35 4.09 -8.98
CA LYS A 118 -6.59 4.56 -10.14
C LYS A 118 -7.53 5.31 -11.08
N PRO A 119 -7.12 6.44 -11.67
CA PRO A 119 -5.87 7.15 -11.42
C PRO A 119 -5.93 7.88 -10.07
N THR A 120 -4.85 7.79 -9.30
CA THR A 120 -4.78 8.48 -8.02
C THR A 120 -4.32 9.92 -8.21
N SER A 121 -4.68 10.79 -7.25
CA SER A 121 -4.19 12.16 -7.22
C SER A 121 -3.03 12.29 -6.25
N PRO A 122 -2.17 13.31 -6.40
CA PRO A 122 -1.10 13.56 -5.43
C PRO A 122 -1.64 13.74 -4.01
N LYS A 123 -2.78 14.41 -3.86
CA LYS A 123 -3.39 14.61 -2.54
C LYS A 123 -3.85 13.31 -1.92
N ALA A 124 -4.54 12.46 -2.67
CA ALA A 124 -5.02 11.18 -2.16
C ALA A 124 -3.86 10.26 -1.79
N LEU A 125 -2.83 10.21 -2.62
CA LEU A 125 -1.64 9.44 -2.35
C LEU A 125 -0.94 9.94 -1.08
N CYS A 126 -0.79 11.23 -0.94
CA CYS A 126 -0.18 11.85 0.24
C CYS A 126 -0.97 11.52 1.50
N ASP A 127 -2.30 11.63 1.46
CA ASP A 127 -3.16 11.33 2.61
C ASP A 127 -2.99 9.88 3.07
N ARG A 128 -2.87 8.93 2.16
CA ARG A 128 -2.67 7.52 2.52
C ARG A 128 -1.30 7.28 3.12
N LEU A 129 -0.27 7.91 2.57
CA LEU A 129 1.09 7.80 3.12
C LEU A 129 1.17 8.39 4.54
N ILE A 130 0.53 9.53 4.76
CA ILE A 130 0.45 10.13 6.09
C ILE A 130 -0.23 9.17 7.06
N SER A 131 -1.33 8.57 6.64
CA SER A 131 -2.07 7.62 7.47
C SER A 131 -1.19 6.44 7.90
N ILE A 132 -0.43 5.90 6.96
CA ILE A 132 0.45 4.74 7.23
C ILE A 132 1.59 5.11 8.16
N VAL A 133 2.22 6.27 7.95
CA VAL A 133 3.41 6.66 8.70
C VAL A 133 3.07 7.20 10.09
N PHE A 134 2.07 8.07 10.18
CA PHE A 134 1.75 8.75 11.43
C PHE A 134 0.65 8.06 12.24
N LYS A 135 -0.13 7.19 11.62
CA LYS A 135 -1.20 6.46 12.29
C LYS A 135 -1.13 4.97 11.96
N PRO A 136 0.02 4.33 12.23
CA PRO A 136 0.16 2.92 11.94
C PRO A 136 -0.80 2.10 12.79
N ARG A 137 -1.33 1.04 12.20
CA ARG A 137 -2.17 0.09 12.91
C ARG A 137 -1.35 -1.14 13.27
N PRO A 138 -1.51 -1.69 14.48
CA PRO A 138 -0.82 -2.93 14.82
C PRO A 138 -1.26 -4.05 13.89
N MET A 139 -0.33 -4.96 13.60
CA MET A 139 -0.64 -6.15 12.84
C MET A 139 -1.17 -7.22 13.78
N VAL A 140 -2.21 -7.89 13.36
CA VAL A 140 -2.83 -8.97 14.14
C VAL A 140 -2.89 -10.23 13.26
N THR A 141 -2.96 -11.37 13.90
CA THR A 141 -3.07 -12.66 13.21
C THR A 141 -4.52 -12.92 12.81
N LEU A 142 -4.72 -13.24 11.54
CA LEU A 142 -6.01 -13.71 11.04
C LEU A 142 -5.76 -15.04 10.33
N GLY A 143 -6.07 -16.14 11.00
CA GLY A 143 -5.68 -17.46 10.50
C GLY A 143 -4.16 -17.60 10.49
N THR A 144 -3.60 -17.83 9.31
CA THR A 144 -2.15 -17.95 9.10
C THR A 144 -1.51 -16.67 8.57
N TYR A 145 -2.27 -15.58 8.48
CA TYR A 145 -1.79 -14.33 7.90
C TYR A 145 -1.71 -13.24 8.94
N TYR A 146 -0.83 -12.27 8.69
CA TYR A 146 -0.85 -11.01 9.39
C TYR A 146 -1.69 -10.01 8.61
N VAL A 147 -2.55 -9.28 9.33
CA VAL A 147 -3.36 -8.22 8.74
C VAL A 147 -3.33 -7.00 9.67
N PRO A 148 -3.48 -5.79 9.13
CA PRO A 148 -3.64 -4.62 9.99
C PRO A 148 -4.92 -4.72 10.80
N GLN A 149 -4.86 -4.35 12.07
CA GLN A 149 -6.03 -4.32 12.92
C GLN A 149 -7.04 -3.33 12.35
N PRO A 150 -8.32 -3.69 12.23
CA PRO A 150 -9.33 -2.77 11.73
C PRO A 150 -9.37 -1.49 12.57
N ARG A 151 -9.60 -0.37 11.91
CA ARG A 151 -9.70 0.91 12.61
C ARG A 151 -10.92 0.90 13.50
N ARG A 152 -10.72 1.35 14.73
CA ARG A 152 -11.87 1.59 15.61
C ARG A 152 -12.56 2.84 15.10
N LEU A 153 -13.85 2.70 14.88
CA LEU A 153 -14.68 3.84 14.52
C LEU A 153 -15.17 4.45 15.82
N SER A 154 -14.55 5.56 16.18
CA SER A 154 -15.01 6.36 17.32
C SER A 154 -16.25 7.18 16.94
N ALA A 155 -16.41 7.42 15.67
CA ALA A 155 -17.55 8.14 15.14
C ALA A 155 -18.72 7.21 14.93
N PRO A 156 -19.90 7.76 14.74
CA PRO A 156 -21.12 6.97 14.82
C PRO A 156 -21.00 5.73 13.96
N ARG A 157 -21.16 4.63 14.62
CA ARG A 157 -21.16 3.35 13.96
C ARG A 157 -22.20 3.26 12.88
N GLU A 158 -23.16 4.14 12.96
CA GLU A 158 -24.17 4.30 11.94
C GLU A 158 -23.56 4.57 10.57
N ALA A 159 -22.47 5.29 10.55
CA ALA A 159 -21.77 5.56 9.29
C ALA A 159 -21.23 4.26 8.66
N VAL A 160 -20.85 3.30 9.48
CA VAL A 160 -20.36 1.99 9.02
C VAL A 160 -21.53 1.14 8.52
N LEU A 161 -22.62 1.18 9.25
CA LEU A 161 -23.80 0.37 8.91
C LEU A 161 -24.48 0.84 7.64
N ARG A 162 -24.29 2.08 7.27
CA ARG A 162 -24.84 2.66 6.05
C ARG A 162 -24.03 2.31 4.81
N GLU A 163 -22.84 1.89 5.00
CA GLU A 163 -21.95 1.50 3.91
C GLU A 163 -22.13 0.01 3.59
#